data_72f0d64f488f0966da101ee0b665a0da
#
_entry.id   72f0d64f488f0966da101ee0b665a0da
#
_cell.length_a   1.000
_cell.length_b   1.000
_cell.length_c   1.000
_cell.angle_alpha   90.00
_cell.angle_beta   90.00
_cell.angle_gamma   90.00
#
_symmetry.space_group_name_H-M   'P 1'
#
loop_
_entity.id
_entity.type
_entity.pdbx_description
1 polymer ?
#
loop_
_entity_poly.entity_id
_entity_poly.type
_entity_poly.pdbx_seq_one_letter_code
_entity_poly.pdbx_strand_id
1 'polypeptide(L)'
;MTTKFTTRAVPLALLLSAVAANAGPYDIPANVQTVAKAQITAGALEAPIRFLASDALEGRGPATRGDTLARLYLAAELQSLGYLPGGEKGGWEQTVDVVGTTAQLPAVWSFTGKSGNVDLKLSDDYIAGSGVQSPAAVIENAGLVFVGYGIEAPEYQWNDFKGVDVKGKVLVMLNNDPDWDPKLFAGKTRLYYGRWVYKYESAARQGAAGVIIVHTTPSAGYPWQVVQSSWGGEQFELPAESEPRIQLKAWATEDAARRLVKAGGQDLDKLIAAARSRSFKPVPLALKTSIKVENKVSRVRTANVAGLLPGSD
;
A
#
# COMPACT_ATOMS: atom_id res chain seq x y z
N MET A 1 -52.64 74.89 -21.25
CA MET A 1 -51.32 75.03 -20.60
C MET A 1 -50.88 73.70 -20.07
N THR A 2 -50.10 72.96 -20.86
CA THR A 2 -49.67 71.64 -20.55
C THR A 2 -48.12 71.63 -20.40
N THR A 3 -47.68 71.48 -19.20
CA THR A 3 -46.26 71.49 -18.83
C THR A 3 -45.70 70.08 -19.02
N LYS A 4 -44.77 69.90 -19.95
CA LYS A 4 -44.01 68.63 -20.16
C LYS A 4 -42.82 68.58 -19.19
N PHE A 5 -42.80 67.57 -18.29
CA PHE A 5 -41.60 67.21 -17.52
C PHE A 5 -40.74 66.28 -18.33
N THR A 6 -39.53 66.66 -18.65
CA THR A 6 -38.50 65.83 -19.25
C THR A 6 -37.62 65.27 -18.15
N THR A 7 -37.77 63.95 -17.90
CA THR A 7 -36.90 63.19 -17.02
C THR A 7 -35.60 62.81 -17.78
N ARG A 8 -34.47 63.35 -17.33
CA ARG A 8 -33.15 62.92 -17.78
C ARG A 8 -32.75 61.65 -16.99
N ALA A 9 -32.60 60.55 -17.69
CA ALA A 9 -32.01 59.33 -17.18
C ALA A 9 -30.48 59.49 -17.12
N VAL A 10 -29.89 59.33 -15.94
CA VAL A 10 -28.46 59.18 -15.75
C VAL A 10 -28.13 57.70 -15.80
N PRO A 11 -27.24 57.21 -16.68
CA PRO A 11 -26.84 55.83 -16.66
C PRO A 11 -25.90 55.56 -15.49
N LEU A 12 -26.34 54.74 -14.55
CA LEU A 12 -25.53 54.21 -13.47
C LEU A 12 -24.66 53.11 -14.07
N ALA A 13 -23.40 53.41 -14.36
CA ALA A 13 -22.41 52.42 -14.77
C ALA A 13 -22.02 51.61 -13.54
N LEU A 14 -22.55 50.38 -13.40
CA LEU A 14 -22.06 49.38 -12.46
C LEU A 14 -20.68 48.92 -12.94
N LEU A 15 -19.64 49.35 -12.26
CA LEU A 15 -18.31 48.76 -12.30
C LEU A 15 -18.37 47.45 -11.52
N LEU A 16 -18.62 46.33 -12.23
CA LEU A 16 -18.29 45.00 -11.71
C LEU A 16 -16.77 44.83 -11.72
N SER A 17 -16.11 45.13 -10.61
CA SER A 17 -14.77 44.65 -10.34
C SER A 17 -14.85 43.15 -10.10
N ALA A 18 -14.50 42.36 -11.11
CA ALA A 18 -14.24 40.94 -10.96
C ALA A 18 -13.01 40.78 -10.05
N VAL A 19 -13.23 40.53 -8.77
CA VAL A 19 -12.20 40.00 -7.89
C VAL A 19 -11.97 38.58 -8.36
N ALA A 20 -10.93 38.36 -9.15
CA ALA A 20 -10.40 37.02 -9.40
C ALA A 20 -9.95 36.49 -8.04
N ALA A 21 -10.74 35.58 -7.47
CA ALA A 21 -10.32 34.78 -6.34
C ALA A 21 -9.23 33.82 -6.85
N ASN A 22 -7.97 34.26 -6.77
CA ASN A 22 -6.85 33.37 -6.73
C ASN A 22 -6.98 32.58 -5.43
N ALA A 23 -7.57 31.39 -5.48
CA ALA A 23 -7.45 30.39 -4.43
C ALA A 23 -6.00 29.89 -4.44
N GLY A 24 -5.08 30.71 -3.93
CA GLY A 24 -3.77 30.28 -3.48
C GLY A 24 -3.92 29.37 -2.26
N PRO A 25 -2.88 28.66 -1.84
CA PRO A 25 -2.90 27.90 -0.59
C PRO A 25 -3.41 28.84 0.50
N TYR A 26 -4.40 28.38 1.30
CA TYR A 26 -5.09 29.16 2.32
C TYR A 26 -4.11 30.01 3.10
N ASP A 27 -4.17 31.33 2.90
CA ASP A 27 -3.27 32.28 3.56
C ASP A 27 -3.78 32.47 4.99
N ILE A 28 -3.45 31.50 5.86
CA ILE A 28 -3.82 31.54 7.27
C ILE A 28 -3.12 32.77 7.87
N PRO A 29 -3.86 33.71 8.47
CA PRO A 29 -3.27 34.91 9.07
C PRO A 29 -2.12 34.55 10.04
N ALA A 30 -1.02 35.32 10.00
CA ALA A 30 0.19 35.02 10.77
C ALA A 30 -0.06 34.91 12.28
N ASN A 31 -0.99 35.72 12.81
CA ASN A 31 -1.39 35.61 14.22
C ASN A 31 -2.08 34.26 14.54
N VAL A 32 -2.94 33.77 13.64
CA VAL A 32 -3.60 32.46 13.81
C VAL A 32 -2.57 31.33 13.72
N GLN A 33 -1.64 31.39 12.76
CA GLN A 33 -0.53 30.45 12.66
C GLN A 33 0.31 30.42 13.95
N THR A 34 0.61 31.61 14.51
CA THR A 34 1.41 31.72 15.75
C THR A 34 0.69 31.07 16.92
N VAL A 35 -0.62 31.32 17.09
CA VAL A 35 -1.43 30.71 18.15
C VAL A 35 -1.50 29.19 17.97
N ALA A 36 -1.77 28.72 16.74
CA ALA A 36 -1.84 27.28 16.46
C ALA A 36 -0.51 26.57 16.74
N LYS A 37 0.61 27.14 16.29
CA LYS A 37 1.95 26.60 16.55
C LYS A 37 2.28 26.53 18.05
N ALA A 38 1.84 27.50 18.83
CA ALA A 38 2.06 27.52 20.29
C ALA A 38 1.33 26.37 21.02
N GLN A 39 0.29 25.78 20.42
CA GLN A 39 -0.39 24.62 20.98
C GLN A 39 0.33 23.31 20.69
N ILE A 40 1.25 23.26 19.71
CA ILE A 40 2.05 22.08 19.37
C ILE A 40 3.26 22.03 20.30
N THR A 41 3.02 21.63 21.54
CA THR A 41 4.07 21.50 22.57
C THR A 41 4.58 20.06 22.64
N ALA A 42 5.77 19.86 23.23
CA ALA A 42 6.30 18.52 23.50
C ALA A 42 5.28 17.68 24.30
N GLY A 43 4.69 18.25 25.36
CA GLY A 43 3.69 17.56 26.17
C GLY A 43 2.43 17.17 25.39
N ALA A 44 1.95 18.04 24.49
CA ALA A 44 0.78 17.74 23.64
C ALA A 44 1.05 16.59 22.67
N LEU A 45 2.30 16.41 22.23
CA LEU A 45 2.70 15.30 21.36
C LEU A 45 3.02 14.02 22.13
N GLU A 46 3.71 14.15 23.27
CA GLU A 46 4.16 13.00 24.07
C GLU A 46 3.02 12.28 24.80
N ALA A 47 2.03 13.00 25.31
CA ALA A 47 0.98 12.41 26.13
C ALA A 47 0.15 11.35 25.35
N PRO A 48 -0.36 11.63 24.13
CA PRO A 48 -1.04 10.64 23.31
C PRO A 48 -0.14 9.45 22.96
N ILE A 49 1.13 9.71 22.62
CA ILE A 49 2.11 8.66 22.28
C ILE A 49 2.32 7.76 23.49
N ARG A 50 2.56 8.33 24.66
CA ARG A 50 2.78 7.56 25.90
C ARG A 50 1.59 6.68 26.25
N PHE A 51 0.38 7.20 26.11
CA PHE A 51 -0.83 6.41 26.35
C PHE A 51 -0.96 5.28 25.33
N LEU A 52 -0.92 5.62 24.03
CA LEU A 52 -1.14 4.64 22.95
C LEU A 52 -0.02 3.59 22.82
N ALA A 53 1.19 3.89 23.30
CA ALA A 53 2.32 2.96 23.33
C ALA A 53 2.45 2.20 24.66
N SER A 54 1.52 2.39 25.59
CA SER A 54 1.54 1.70 26.88
C SER A 54 1.34 0.19 26.74
N ASP A 55 2.10 -0.60 27.48
CA ASP A 55 1.94 -2.06 27.57
C ASP A 55 0.52 -2.47 28.00
N ALA A 56 -0.18 -1.62 28.75
CA ALA A 56 -1.56 -1.84 29.15
C ALA A 56 -2.55 -1.96 27.99
N LEU A 57 -2.16 -1.50 26.78
CA LEU A 57 -2.97 -1.65 25.55
C LEU A 57 -2.63 -2.92 24.77
N GLU A 58 -1.64 -3.72 25.22
CA GLU A 58 -1.30 -5.03 24.64
C GLU A 58 -1.10 -5.01 23.10
N GLY A 59 -0.55 -3.91 22.58
CA GLY A 59 -0.25 -3.72 21.17
C GLY A 59 -1.42 -3.30 20.27
N ARG A 60 -2.64 -3.22 20.76
CA ARG A 60 -3.84 -2.70 20.04
C ARG A 60 -4.17 -3.43 18.74
N GLY A 61 -3.92 -4.74 18.68
CA GLY A 61 -4.31 -5.56 17.51
C GLY A 61 -5.82 -5.45 17.24
N PRO A 62 -6.27 -5.52 15.98
CA PRO A 62 -7.68 -5.38 15.63
C PRO A 62 -8.61 -6.27 16.47
N ALA A 63 -9.71 -5.73 16.95
CA ALA A 63 -10.74 -6.40 17.79
C ALA A 63 -10.24 -6.89 19.16
N THR A 64 -9.05 -6.51 19.61
CA THR A 64 -8.57 -6.79 20.97
C THR A 64 -9.11 -5.77 21.98
N ARG A 65 -8.89 -6.03 23.27
CA ARG A 65 -9.16 -5.05 24.33
C ARG A 65 -8.36 -3.76 24.11
N GLY A 66 -7.09 -3.87 23.70
CA GLY A 66 -6.23 -2.72 23.41
C GLY A 66 -6.76 -1.87 22.25
N ASP A 67 -7.30 -2.47 21.19
CA ASP A 67 -8.00 -1.79 20.10
C ASP A 67 -9.20 -0.99 20.63
N THR A 68 -10.06 -1.63 21.45
CA THR A 68 -11.22 -0.98 22.03
C THR A 68 -10.83 0.23 22.90
N LEU A 69 -9.81 0.09 23.75
CA LEU A 69 -9.33 1.17 24.60
C LEU A 69 -8.73 2.31 23.77
N ALA A 70 -7.97 1.99 22.72
CA ALA A 70 -7.40 2.99 21.82
C ALA A 70 -8.50 3.79 21.10
N ARG A 71 -9.57 3.13 20.62
CA ARG A 71 -10.69 3.79 19.96
C ARG A 71 -11.47 4.70 20.92
N LEU A 72 -11.73 4.26 22.14
CA LEU A 72 -12.36 5.08 23.18
C LEU A 72 -11.50 6.32 23.50
N TYR A 73 -10.18 6.16 23.61
CA TYR A 73 -9.26 7.27 23.82
C TYR A 73 -9.33 8.27 22.66
N LEU A 74 -9.22 7.80 21.42
CA LEU A 74 -9.25 8.66 20.23
C LEU A 74 -10.58 9.42 20.11
N ALA A 75 -11.72 8.78 20.42
CA ALA A 75 -13.01 9.43 20.42
C ALA A 75 -13.09 10.53 21.50
N ALA A 76 -12.58 10.28 22.70
CA ALA A 76 -12.54 11.26 23.77
C ALA A 76 -11.64 12.46 23.42
N GLU A 77 -10.48 12.21 22.80
CA GLU A 77 -9.58 13.29 22.32
C GLU A 77 -10.27 14.14 21.24
N LEU A 78 -10.90 13.52 20.23
CA LEU A 78 -11.65 14.26 19.21
C LEU A 78 -12.75 15.11 19.82
N GLN A 79 -13.51 14.55 20.77
CA GLN A 79 -14.56 15.28 21.49
C GLN A 79 -13.98 16.46 22.27
N SER A 80 -12.86 16.30 22.95
CA SER A 80 -12.20 17.35 23.72
C SER A 80 -11.71 18.50 22.84
N LEU A 81 -11.39 18.22 21.59
CA LEU A 81 -11.00 19.17 20.57
C LEU A 81 -12.18 19.86 19.86
N GLY A 82 -13.44 19.52 20.24
CA GLY A 82 -14.63 20.13 19.68
C GLY A 82 -15.14 19.52 18.38
N TYR A 83 -14.67 18.32 18.01
CA TYR A 83 -15.24 17.57 16.91
C TYR A 83 -16.63 17.03 17.27
N LEU A 84 -17.45 16.83 16.28
CA LEU A 84 -18.72 16.11 16.38
C LEU A 84 -18.51 14.63 15.99
N PRO A 85 -19.37 13.71 16.49
CA PRO A 85 -19.33 12.32 16.04
C PRO A 85 -19.52 12.21 14.52
N GLY A 86 -18.59 11.55 13.83
CA GLY A 86 -18.61 11.35 12.39
C GLY A 86 -18.81 9.89 11.95
N GLY A 87 -19.08 9.01 12.91
CA GLY A 87 -19.28 7.58 12.67
C GLY A 87 -20.75 7.19 12.43
N GLU A 88 -21.02 5.90 12.50
CA GLU A 88 -22.34 5.35 12.24
C GLU A 88 -23.36 5.73 13.33
N LYS A 89 -24.61 5.91 12.92
CA LYS A 89 -25.75 6.18 13.84
C LYS A 89 -25.52 7.36 14.79
N GLY A 90 -24.70 8.33 14.36
CA GLY A 90 -24.37 9.49 15.19
C GLY A 90 -23.32 9.19 16.28
N GLY A 91 -22.64 8.08 16.22
CA GLY A 91 -21.53 7.71 17.10
C GLY A 91 -20.17 8.13 16.56
N TRP A 92 -19.11 7.71 17.25
CA TRP A 92 -17.71 7.98 16.87
C TRP A 92 -17.11 6.91 15.99
N GLU A 93 -17.76 5.75 15.80
CA GLU A 93 -17.19 4.59 15.16
C GLU A 93 -17.84 4.29 13.81
N GLN A 94 -17.01 3.96 12.84
CA GLN A 94 -17.39 3.31 11.59
C GLN A 94 -16.91 1.86 11.66
N THR A 95 -17.84 0.94 11.70
CA THR A 95 -17.56 -0.50 11.87
C THR A 95 -16.88 -1.08 10.64
N VAL A 96 -15.86 -1.92 10.86
CA VAL A 96 -15.11 -2.60 9.81
C VAL A 96 -14.96 -4.08 10.15
N ASP A 97 -15.47 -4.95 9.29
CA ASP A 97 -15.17 -6.38 9.35
C ASP A 97 -13.81 -6.64 8.68
N VAL A 98 -12.96 -7.42 9.34
CA VAL A 98 -11.65 -7.82 8.80
C VAL A 98 -11.41 -9.31 8.95
N VAL A 99 -10.60 -9.85 8.06
CA VAL A 99 -10.17 -11.25 8.08
C VAL A 99 -8.70 -11.30 8.42
N GLY A 100 -8.39 -11.94 9.54
CA GLY A 100 -7.03 -12.25 9.96
C GLY A 100 -6.58 -13.57 9.37
N THR A 101 -5.36 -13.61 8.85
CA THR A 101 -4.75 -14.84 8.31
C THR A 101 -3.35 -14.99 8.89
N THR A 102 -3.12 -16.09 9.61
CA THR A 102 -1.78 -16.50 10.07
C THR A 102 -1.29 -17.63 9.20
N ALA A 103 -0.29 -17.38 8.38
CA ALA A 103 0.29 -18.35 7.47
C ALA A 103 1.35 -19.22 8.18
N GLN A 104 1.25 -20.54 8.04
CA GLN A 104 2.28 -21.48 8.49
C GLN A 104 3.15 -21.84 7.29
N LEU A 105 4.33 -21.24 7.24
CA LEU A 105 5.26 -21.36 6.13
C LEU A 105 6.22 -22.54 6.35
N PRO A 106 6.61 -23.25 5.28
CA PRO A 106 7.65 -24.28 5.38
C PRO A 106 9.01 -23.63 5.70
N ALA A 107 9.84 -24.31 6.48
CA ALA A 107 11.19 -23.84 6.82
C ALA A 107 12.07 -23.66 5.58
N VAL A 108 11.79 -24.41 4.51
CA VAL A 108 12.50 -24.36 3.23
C VAL A 108 11.48 -24.33 2.09
N TRP A 109 11.69 -23.41 1.16
CA TRP A 109 10.95 -23.34 -0.11
C TRP A 109 11.88 -23.72 -1.26
N SER A 110 11.57 -24.83 -1.94
CA SER A 110 12.43 -25.43 -2.97
C SER A 110 12.00 -25.05 -4.38
N PHE A 111 12.99 -24.84 -5.21
CA PHE A 111 12.86 -24.54 -6.64
C PHE A 111 13.73 -25.52 -7.42
N THR A 112 13.18 -26.16 -8.44
CA THR A 112 13.86 -27.18 -9.23
C THR A 112 13.99 -26.78 -10.68
N GLY A 113 15.11 -27.05 -11.28
CA GLY A 113 15.37 -26.73 -12.69
C GLY A 113 16.49 -27.58 -13.29
N LYS A 114 16.60 -27.51 -14.62
CA LYS A 114 17.62 -28.28 -15.36
C LYS A 114 19.05 -27.85 -15.03
N SER A 115 19.27 -26.60 -14.68
CA SER A 115 20.58 -26.04 -14.37
C SER A 115 20.94 -26.11 -12.88
N GLY A 116 20.07 -26.64 -12.06
CA GLY A 116 20.26 -26.79 -10.61
C GLY A 116 18.99 -26.54 -9.81
N ASN A 117 19.07 -26.87 -8.53
CA ASN A 117 18.01 -26.62 -7.57
C ASN A 117 18.45 -25.49 -6.64
N VAL A 118 17.46 -24.77 -6.09
CA VAL A 118 17.68 -23.73 -5.07
C VAL A 118 16.68 -23.90 -3.96
N ASP A 119 17.18 -23.87 -2.74
CA ASP A 119 16.40 -23.85 -1.53
C ASP A 119 16.50 -22.47 -0.88
N LEU A 120 15.36 -21.89 -0.54
CA LEU A 120 15.25 -20.64 0.21
C LEU A 120 14.82 -20.96 1.65
N LYS A 121 15.59 -20.47 2.62
CA LYS A 121 15.31 -20.64 4.04
C LYS A 121 14.37 -19.56 4.55
N LEU A 122 13.35 -19.98 5.29
CA LEU A 122 12.42 -19.06 5.93
C LEU A 122 13.17 -18.09 6.85
N SER A 123 12.78 -16.84 6.83
CA SER A 123 13.36 -15.69 7.53
C SER A 123 14.73 -15.25 6.98
N ASP A 124 15.64 -16.16 6.67
CA ASP A 124 16.97 -15.81 6.15
C ASP A 124 16.91 -15.35 4.70
N ASP A 125 16.24 -16.12 3.84
CA ASP A 125 16.18 -15.92 2.41
C ASP A 125 14.83 -15.39 1.93
N TYR A 126 13.73 -15.86 2.53
CA TYR A 126 12.39 -15.47 2.16
C TYR A 126 11.47 -15.27 3.37
N ILE A 127 10.43 -14.50 3.16
CA ILE A 127 9.24 -14.40 4.00
C ILE A 127 8.02 -14.37 3.09
N ALA A 128 6.91 -14.91 3.55
CA ALA A 128 5.69 -14.90 2.75
C ALA A 128 4.43 -14.83 3.63
N GLY A 129 3.32 -14.51 2.99
CA GLY A 129 1.99 -14.60 3.54
C GLY A 129 1.03 -15.22 2.53
N SER A 130 -0.09 -15.73 3.01
CA SER A 130 -1.17 -16.18 2.15
C SER A 130 -1.79 -14.98 1.39
N GLY A 131 -2.08 -15.19 0.12
CA GLY A 131 -2.86 -14.24 -0.67
C GLY A 131 -4.36 -14.53 -0.65
N VAL A 132 -4.77 -15.63 -0.01
CA VAL A 132 -6.15 -16.09 0.06
C VAL A 132 -6.63 -16.24 1.50
N GLN A 133 -7.92 -16.03 1.72
CA GLN A 133 -8.59 -16.12 3.03
C GLN A 133 -9.24 -17.50 3.22
N SER A 134 -8.51 -18.55 2.89
CA SER A 134 -8.93 -19.95 2.99
C SER A 134 -7.95 -20.76 3.87
N PRO A 135 -8.34 -21.94 4.36
CA PRO A 135 -7.50 -22.76 5.24
C PRO A 135 -6.15 -23.16 4.67
N ALA A 136 -5.98 -23.08 3.35
CA ALA A 136 -4.70 -23.33 2.71
C ALA A 136 -4.54 -22.48 1.44
N ALA A 137 -3.29 -22.14 1.15
CA ALA A 137 -2.83 -21.60 -0.13
C ALA A 137 -1.90 -22.63 -0.78
N VAL A 138 -2.12 -22.95 -2.07
CA VAL A 138 -1.39 -24.03 -2.75
C VAL A 138 -0.90 -23.55 -4.11
N ILE A 139 0.36 -23.79 -4.37
CA ILE A 139 0.98 -23.63 -5.69
C ILE A 139 1.59 -24.99 -6.05
N GLU A 140 1.26 -25.52 -7.24
CA GLU A 140 1.74 -26.80 -7.70
C GLU A 140 2.46 -26.66 -9.03
N ASN A 141 3.70 -27.15 -9.10
CA ASN A 141 4.51 -27.25 -10.32
C ASN A 141 4.53 -25.96 -11.17
N ALA A 142 4.47 -24.79 -10.52
CA ALA A 142 4.41 -23.49 -11.19
C ALA A 142 5.78 -23.09 -11.72
N GLY A 143 5.84 -22.66 -12.99
CA GLY A 143 7.03 -22.06 -13.56
C GLY A 143 7.26 -20.65 -13.05
N LEU A 144 8.53 -20.20 -13.05
CA LEU A 144 8.91 -18.86 -12.63
C LEU A 144 9.12 -17.94 -13.83
N VAL A 145 8.73 -16.67 -13.68
CA VAL A 145 8.94 -15.63 -14.70
C VAL A 145 9.39 -14.33 -14.04
N PHE A 146 10.49 -13.75 -14.48
CA PHE A 146 10.89 -12.40 -14.10
C PHE A 146 10.13 -11.40 -14.96
N VAL A 147 9.42 -10.47 -14.33
CA VAL A 147 8.54 -9.51 -15.01
C VAL A 147 8.91 -8.03 -14.74
N GLY A 148 10.18 -7.78 -14.47
CA GLY A 148 10.64 -6.41 -14.20
C GLY A 148 9.97 -5.82 -12.97
N TYR A 149 9.35 -4.65 -13.11
CA TYR A 149 8.60 -4.01 -12.03
C TYR A 149 7.16 -4.56 -11.88
N GLY A 150 6.68 -5.39 -12.81
CA GLY A 150 5.32 -5.91 -12.81
C GLY A 150 4.25 -4.82 -12.91
N ILE A 151 4.51 -3.78 -13.67
CA ILE A 151 3.64 -2.61 -13.83
C ILE A 151 2.92 -2.65 -15.18
N GLU A 152 1.64 -2.34 -15.15
CA GLU A 152 0.82 -1.99 -16.30
C GLU A 152 0.20 -0.61 -16.06
N ALA A 153 0.70 0.40 -16.78
CA ALA A 153 0.34 1.81 -16.63
C ALA A 153 0.24 2.46 -18.01
N PRO A 154 -0.95 2.38 -18.65
CA PRO A 154 -1.16 2.90 -20.01
C PRO A 154 -0.85 4.39 -20.16
N GLU A 155 -1.13 5.20 -19.14
CA GLU A 155 -0.87 6.64 -19.12
C GLU A 155 0.63 6.98 -19.18
N TYR A 156 1.49 6.07 -18.72
CA TYR A 156 2.95 6.14 -18.88
C TYR A 156 3.46 5.36 -20.09
N GLN A 157 2.56 4.76 -20.89
CA GLN A 157 2.91 3.83 -21.97
C GLN A 157 3.84 2.72 -21.49
N TRP A 158 3.58 2.21 -20.28
CA TRP A 158 4.36 1.19 -19.61
C TRP A 158 3.55 -0.08 -19.42
N ASN A 159 4.11 -1.20 -19.86
CA ASN A 159 3.56 -2.52 -19.61
C ASN A 159 4.69 -3.54 -19.53
N ASP A 160 4.93 -4.08 -18.34
CA ASP A 160 5.97 -5.09 -18.11
C ASP A 160 5.55 -6.48 -18.58
N PHE A 161 4.26 -6.74 -18.76
CA PHE A 161 3.76 -8.07 -19.16
C PHE A 161 3.74 -8.27 -20.69
N LYS A 162 3.43 -7.25 -21.46
CA LYS A 162 3.44 -7.26 -22.94
C LYS A 162 2.75 -8.46 -23.59
N GLY A 163 1.63 -8.90 -23.00
CA GLY A 163 0.84 -10.03 -23.52
C GLY A 163 1.49 -11.40 -23.33
N VAL A 164 2.56 -11.52 -22.54
CA VAL A 164 3.11 -12.83 -22.15
C VAL A 164 2.16 -13.48 -21.16
N ASP A 165 1.77 -14.72 -21.41
CA ASP A 165 0.93 -15.49 -20.50
C ASP A 165 1.69 -15.87 -19.23
N VAL A 166 1.29 -15.26 -18.13
CA VAL A 166 1.84 -15.50 -16.79
C VAL A 166 0.85 -16.22 -15.87
N LYS A 167 -0.28 -16.65 -16.41
CA LYS A 167 -1.32 -17.36 -15.65
C LYS A 167 -0.74 -18.63 -14.99
N GLY A 168 -1.01 -18.77 -13.69
CA GLY A 168 -0.55 -19.89 -12.90
C GLY A 168 0.97 -19.93 -12.65
N LYS A 169 1.72 -18.87 -12.98
CA LYS A 169 3.17 -18.76 -12.72
C LYS A 169 3.45 -18.07 -11.39
N VAL A 170 4.66 -18.26 -10.87
CA VAL A 170 5.22 -17.45 -9.80
C VAL A 170 6.06 -16.34 -10.43
N LEU A 171 5.72 -15.09 -10.14
CA LEU A 171 6.39 -13.93 -10.72
C LEU A 171 7.50 -13.43 -9.80
N VAL A 172 8.66 -13.15 -10.36
CA VAL A 172 9.76 -12.47 -9.66
C VAL A 172 9.74 -11.00 -10.10
N MET A 173 9.59 -10.09 -9.14
CA MET A 173 9.39 -8.67 -9.38
C MET A 173 10.38 -7.81 -8.62
N LEU A 174 10.78 -6.70 -9.24
CA LEU A 174 11.49 -5.63 -8.56
C LEU A 174 10.52 -4.83 -7.70
N ASN A 175 10.98 -4.39 -6.54
CA ASN A 175 10.28 -3.39 -5.73
C ASN A 175 10.41 -2.01 -6.40
N ASN A 176 9.57 -1.04 -6.00
CA ASN A 176 9.47 0.30 -6.57
C ASN A 176 8.84 0.36 -7.98
N ASP A 177 8.86 1.54 -8.54
CA ASP A 177 8.56 1.91 -9.91
C ASP A 177 9.82 2.52 -10.56
N PRO A 178 9.85 2.68 -11.88
CA PRO A 178 10.96 3.33 -12.58
C PRO A 178 11.23 4.74 -12.06
N ASP A 179 12.47 5.02 -11.63
CA ASP A 179 12.86 6.28 -10.96
C ASP A 179 13.99 7.05 -11.65
N TRP A 180 14.54 6.54 -12.74
CA TRP A 180 15.72 7.11 -13.42
C TRP A 180 15.40 8.27 -14.37
N ASP A 181 14.16 8.43 -14.78
CA ASP A 181 13.68 9.51 -15.62
C ASP A 181 12.64 10.34 -14.86
N PRO A 182 12.88 11.64 -14.60
CA PRO A 182 11.94 12.48 -13.85
C PRO A 182 10.60 12.67 -14.54
N LYS A 183 10.48 12.34 -15.84
CA LYS A 183 9.23 12.37 -16.60
C LYS A 183 8.48 11.03 -16.56
N LEU A 184 9.05 10.00 -15.96
CA LEU A 184 8.48 8.67 -15.85
C LEU A 184 8.13 8.38 -14.38
N PHE A 185 6.88 8.04 -14.10
CA PHE A 185 6.38 7.71 -12.76
C PHE A 185 6.72 8.75 -11.66
N ALA A 186 6.78 10.04 -12.00
CA ALA A 186 7.20 11.12 -11.10
C ALA A 186 8.66 11.01 -10.58
N GLY A 187 9.53 10.33 -11.30
CA GLY A 187 10.95 10.19 -10.99
C GLY A 187 11.19 9.52 -9.64
N LYS A 188 11.88 10.20 -8.73
CA LYS A 188 12.23 9.65 -7.41
C LYS A 188 11.05 9.56 -6.43
N THR A 189 9.92 10.18 -6.73
CA THR A 189 8.71 10.10 -5.91
C THR A 189 7.99 8.79 -6.22
N ARG A 190 7.98 7.88 -5.26
CA ARG A 190 7.30 6.59 -5.42
C ARG A 190 5.78 6.80 -5.54
N LEU A 191 5.20 6.34 -6.65
CA LEU A 191 3.76 6.28 -6.87
C LEU A 191 3.17 4.97 -6.31
N TYR A 192 1.85 4.80 -6.48
CA TYR A 192 1.19 3.55 -6.10
C TYR A 192 1.77 2.33 -6.82
N TYR A 193 2.19 2.48 -8.06
CA TYR A 193 2.86 1.44 -8.86
C TYR A 193 4.10 0.86 -8.19
N GLY A 194 4.81 1.67 -7.40
CA GLY A 194 6.00 1.26 -6.65
C GLY A 194 5.69 0.58 -5.32
N ARG A 195 4.44 0.52 -4.89
CA ARG A 195 4.04 -0.12 -3.64
C ARG A 195 4.01 -1.64 -3.78
N TRP A 196 4.45 -2.33 -2.74
CA TRP A 196 4.42 -3.80 -2.71
C TRP A 196 2.99 -4.37 -2.85
N VAL A 197 1.98 -3.69 -2.33
CA VAL A 197 0.57 -4.05 -2.50
C VAL A 197 0.20 -4.10 -3.98
N TYR A 198 0.55 -3.04 -4.74
CA TYR A 198 0.30 -3.00 -6.19
C TYR A 198 0.90 -4.20 -6.94
N LYS A 199 2.11 -4.67 -6.53
CA LYS A 199 2.76 -5.83 -7.17
C LYS A 199 1.89 -7.08 -7.09
N TYR A 200 1.31 -7.33 -5.92
CA TYR A 200 0.42 -8.48 -5.71
C TYR A 200 -0.90 -8.32 -6.45
N GLU A 201 -1.49 -7.13 -6.45
CA GLU A 201 -2.72 -6.83 -7.19
C GLU A 201 -2.51 -6.96 -8.71
N SER A 202 -1.41 -6.41 -9.22
CA SER A 202 -1.05 -6.48 -10.63
C SER A 202 -0.88 -7.94 -11.08
N ALA A 203 -0.16 -8.75 -10.31
CA ALA A 203 0.00 -10.17 -10.57
C ALA A 203 -1.33 -10.94 -10.52
N ALA A 204 -2.19 -10.60 -9.56
CA ALA A 204 -3.52 -11.22 -9.44
C ALA A 204 -4.38 -10.93 -10.67
N ARG A 205 -4.39 -9.68 -11.17
CA ARG A 205 -5.09 -9.31 -12.42
C ARG A 205 -4.59 -10.08 -13.63
N GLN A 206 -3.31 -10.48 -13.65
CA GLN A 206 -2.71 -11.30 -14.70
C GLN A 206 -2.93 -12.81 -14.47
N GLY A 207 -3.61 -13.21 -13.41
CA GLY A 207 -3.88 -14.61 -13.07
C GLY A 207 -2.67 -15.40 -12.59
N ALA A 208 -1.63 -14.73 -12.11
CA ALA A 208 -0.45 -15.38 -11.53
C ALA A 208 -0.80 -16.18 -10.27
N ALA A 209 -0.06 -17.24 -9.99
CA ALA A 209 -0.23 -18.05 -8.78
C ALA A 209 0.41 -17.40 -7.55
N GLY A 210 1.51 -16.68 -7.71
CA GLY A 210 2.20 -16.03 -6.62
C GLY A 210 3.22 -15.01 -7.09
N VAL A 211 3.77 -14.25 -6.15
CA VAL A 211 4.81 -13.25 -6.41
C VAL A 211 5.92 -13.36 -5.39
N ILE A 212 7.15 -13.20 -5.85
CA ILE A 212 8.36 -12.98 -5.05
C ILE A 212 8.87 -11.57 -5.38
N ILE A 213 8.79 -10.65 -4.44
CA ILE A 213 9.39 -9.32 -4.58
C ILE A 213 10.83 -9.36 -4.13
N VAL A 214 11.75 -8.88 -4.95
CA VAL A 214 13.18 -8.76 -4.60
C VAL A 214 13.35 -7.60 -3.65
N HIS A 215 13.82 -7.89 -2.44
CA HIS A 215 14.12 -6.87 -1.43
C HIS A 215 15.55 -6.38 -1.56
N THR A 216 15.70 -5.06 -1.65
CA THR A 216 16.97 -4.38 -1.37
C THR A 216 16.69 -3.24 -0.41
N THR A 217 17.60 -2.93 0.51
CA THR A 217 17.44 -1.79 1.42
C THR A 217 17.19 -0.47 0.70
N PRO A 218 17.90 -0.14 -0.40
CA PRO A 218 17.61 1.09 -1.15
C PRO A 218 16.20 1.12 -1.78
N SER A 219 15.73 -0.01 -2.31
CA SER A 219 14.40 -0.04 -2.96
C SER A 219 13.25 -0.06 -1.96
N ALA A 220 13.41 -0.68 -0.81
CA ALA A 220 12.40 -0.74 0.24
C ALA A 220 12.37 0.52 1.11
N GLY A 221 13.56 1.12 1.36
CA GLY A 221 13.74 2.21 2.32
C GLY A 221 13.90 1.72 3.76
N TYR A 222 14.02 0.41 3.97
CA TYR A 222 14.23 -0.25 5.26
C TYR A 222 14.99 -1.58 5.08
N PRO A 223 15.69 -2.06 6.14
CA PRO A 223 16.44 -3.31 6.07
C PRO A 223 15.50 -4.54 6.10
N TRP A 224 16.05 -5.72 5.76
CA TRP A 224 15.31 -6.99 5.69
C TRP A 224 14.58 -7.36 6.98
N GLN A 225 15.12 -7.02 8.14
CA GLN A 225 14.52 -7.26 9.46
C GLN A 225 13.12 -6.67 9.62
N VAL A 226 12.84 -5.57 8.92
CA VAL A 226 11.48 -4.98 8.92
C VAL A 226 10.49 -5.91 8.22
N VAL A 227 10.89 -6.53 7.11
CA VAL A 227 10.03 -7.52 6.42
C VAL A 227 9.82 -8.74 7.31
N GLN A 228 10.89 -9.25 7.93
CA GLN A 228 10.80 -10.40 8.84
C GLN A 228 9.80 -10.16 9.98
N SER A 229 9.88 -9.01 10.63
CA SER A 229 9.03 -8.69 11.79
C SER A 229 7.59 -8.36 11.39
N SER A 230 7.36 -7.70 10.26
CA SER A 230 6.03 -7.26 9.85
C SER A 230 5.18 -8.37 9.21
N TRP A 231 5.79 -9.44 8.74
CA TRP A 231 5.08 -10.57 8.10
C TRP A 231 4.98 -11.82 8.99
N GLY A 232 5.56 -11.76 10.21
CA GLY A 232 5.65 -12.92 11.10
C GLY A 232 4.40 -13.22 11.93
N GLY A 233 3.35 -12.41 11.86
CA GLY A 233 2.13 -12.54 12.66
C GLY A 233 0.86 -12.66 11.84
N GLU A 234 -0.28 -12.53 12.50
CA GLU A 234 -1.59 -12.46 11.85
C GLU A 234 -1.67 -11.21 10.98
N GLN A 235 -2.04 -11.38 9.72
CA GLN A 235 -2.23 -10.31 8.74
C GLN A 235 -3.72 -10.05 8.55
N PHE A 236 -4.14 -8.80 8.69
CA PHE A 236 -5.54 -8.41 8.55
C PHE A 236 -5.78 -7.73 7.20
N GLU A 237 -6.84 -8.17 6.52
CA GLU A 237 -7.32 -7.59 5.26
C GLU A 237 -8.85 -7.44 5.33
N LEU A 238 -9.42 -6.63 4.45
CA LEU A 238 -10.87 -6.61 4.25
C LEU A 238 -11.35 -7.99 3.76
N PRO A 239 -12.59 -8.40 4.05
CA PRO A 239 -13.14 -9.62 3.51
C PRO A 239 -12.98 -9.68 1.99
N ALA A 240 -12.56 -10.84 1.50
CA ALA A 240 -12.42 -11.07 0.06
C ALA A 240 -13.79 -10.99 -0.62
N GLU A 241 -13.85 -10.24 -1.72
CA GLU A 241 -15.00 -10.17 -2.61
C GLU A 241 -14.70 -10.93 -3.91
N SER A 242 -15.03 -10.35 -5.06
CA SER A 242 -14.87 -10.98 -6.38
C SER A 242 -13.52 -10.67 -7.06
N GLU A 243 -12.70 -9.82 -6.44
CA GLU A 243 -11.41 -9.45 -7.02
C GLU A 243 -10.45 -10.65 -7.09
N PRO A 244 -9.64 -10.74 -8.16
CA PRO A 244 -8.68 -11.83 -8.32
C PRO A 244 -7.61 -11.77 -7.23
N ARG A 245 -7.17 -12.95 -6.78
CA ARG A 245 -6.16 -13.11 -5.73
C ARG A 245 -5.07 -14.09 -6.17
N ILE A 246 -3.85 -13.86 -5.70
CA ILE A 246 -2.75 -14.82 -5.81
C ILE A 246 -2.75 -15.75 -4.61
N GLN A 247 -2.15 -16.94 -4.73
CA GLN A 247 -2.03 -17.88 -3.61
C GLN A 247 -0.99 -17.40 -2.58
N LEU A 248 0.13 -16.84 -3.06
CA LEU A 248 1.28 -16.51 -2.21
C LEU A 248 1.82 -15.11 -2.49
N LYS A 249 1.96 -14.31 -1.44
CA LYS A 249 2.61 -13.01 -1.39
C LYS A 249 3.97 -13.19 -0.73
N ALA A 250 5.08 -13.11 -1.46
CA ALA A 250 6.40 -13.35 -0.90
C ALA A 250 7.39 -12.21 -1.18
N TRP A 251 8.41 -12.15 -0.32
CA TRP A 251 9.63 -11.38 -0.50
C TRP A 251 10.83 -12.33 -0.46
N ALA A 252 11.87 -11.98 -1.18
CA ALA A 252 13.16 -12.63 -1.06
C ALA A 252 14.26 -11.58 -0.89
N THR A 253 15.30 -11.91 -0.13
CA THR A 253 16.50 -11.09 -0.07
C THR A 253 17.15 -10.99 -1.45
N GLU A 254 17.95 -9.95 -1.68
CA GLU A 254 18.67 -9.81 -2.95
C GLU A 254 19.56 -11.03 -3.24
N ASP A 255 20.29 -11.53 -2.24
CA ASP A 255 21.15 -12.71 -2.38
C ASP A 255 20.36 -13.97 -2.73
N ALA A 256 19.20 -14.19 -2.10
CA ALA A 256 18.30 -15.28 -2.43
C ALA A 256 17.76 -15.16 -3.86
N ALA A 257 17.36 -13.95 -4.27
CA ALA A 257 16.90 -13.67 -5.63
C ALA A 257 18.01 -13.89 -6.67
N ARG A 258 19.27 -13.50 -6.37
CA ARG A 258 20.43 -13.77 -7.23
C ARG A 258 20.66 -15.27 -7.42
N ARG A 259 20.62 -16.05 -6.34
CA ARG A 259 20.74 -17.52 -6.41
C ARG A 259 19.59 -18.13 -7.24
N LEU A 260 18.36 -17.67 -7.02
CA LEU A 260 17.19 -18.12 -7.73
C LEU A 260 17.28 -17.84 -9.24
N VAL A 261 17.60 -16.60 -9.61
CA VAL A 261 17.72 -16.16 -11.01
C VAL A 261 18.87 -16.91 -11.71
N LYS A 262 20.01 -17.10 -11.04
CA LYS A 262 21.16 -17.83 -11.56
C LYS A 262 20.82 -19.32 -11.83
N ALA A 263 20.15 -19.99 -10.90
CA ALA A 263 19.68 -21.36 -11.11
C ALA A 263 18.64 -21.46 -12.24
N GLY A 264 17.87 -20.36 -12.47
CA GLY A 264 16.98 -20.21 -13.62
C GLY A 264 17.68 -19.93 -14.94
N GLY A 265 19.03 -19.95 -14.97
CA GLY A 265 19.85 -19.74 -16.19
C GLY A 265 20.01 -18.27 -16.59
N GLN A 266 19.76 -17.32 -15.68
CA GLN A 266 19.79 -15.90 -15.94
C GLN A 266 20.73 -15.17 -14.97
N ASP A 267 20.93 -13.87 -15.20
CA ASP A 267 21.73 -12.98 -14.36
C ASP A 267 20.84 -11.83 -13.87
N LEU A 268 20.74 -11.61 -12.55
CA LEU A 268 19.82 -10.64 -11.99
C LEU A 268 20.20 -9.19 -12.38
N ASP A 269 21.48 -8.84 -12.44
CA ASP A 269 21.90 -7.47 -12.80
C ASP A 269 21.55 -7.17 -14.26
N LYS A 270 21.71 -8.14 -15.16
CA LYS A 270 21.29 -8.02 -16.56
C LYS A 270 19.76 -7.88 -16.67
N LEU A 271 19.01 -8.63 -15.88
CA LEU A 271 17.54 -8.52 -15.85
C LEU A 271 17.10 -7.16 -15.31
N ILE A 272 17.73 -6.66 -14.24
CA ILE A 272 17.45 -5.31 -13.69
C ILE A 272 17.75 -4.23 -14.75
N ALA A 273 18.90 -4.33 -15.43
CA ALA A 273 19.26 -3.38 -16.49
C ALA A 273 18.27 -3.43 -17.66
N ALA A 274 17.85 -4.62 -18.08
CA ALA A 274 16.85 -4.80 -19.14
C ALA A 274 15.48 -4.23 -18.75
N ALA A 275 15.05 -4.41 -17.48
CA ALA A 275 13.77 -3.91 -16.95
C ALA A 275 13.69 -2.37 -16.96
N ARG A 276 14.78 -1.65 -17.13
CA ARG A 276 14.80 -0.19 -17.30
C ARG A 276 14.37 0.29 -18.69
N SER A 277 13.96 -0.61 -19.57
CA SER A 277 13.53 -0.27 -20.91
C SER A 277 12.05 -0.52 -21.13
N ARG A 278 11.38 0.41 -21.84
CA ARG A 278 10.01 0.19 -22.33
C ARG A 278 9.89 -1.00 -23.27
N SER A 279 10.99 -1.46 -23.88
CA SER A 279 11.04 -2.65 -24.74
C SER A 279 11.23 -3.95 -23.96
N PHE A 280 11.45 -3.91 -22.66
CA PHE A 280 11.57 -5.09 -21.81
C PHE A 280 10.40 -6.06 -22.04
N LYS A 281 10.67 -7.34 -22.03
CA LYS A 281 9.68 -8.42 -22.06
C LYS A 281 9.92 -9.37 -20.88
N PRO A 282 8.89 -9.98 -20.31
CA PRO A 282 9.04 -11.03 -19.30
C PRO A 282 10.02 -12.12 -19.71
N VAL A 283 10.87 -12.55 -18.77
CA VAL A 283 11.90 -13.56 -19.00
C VAL A 283 11.56 -14.80 -18.18
N PRO A 284 11.21 -15.93 -18.83
CA PRO A 284 11.03 -17.20 -18.12
C PRO A 284 12.34 -17.63 -17.46
N LEU A 285 12.24 -18.01 -16.19
CA LEU A 285 13.31 -18.65 -15.47
C LEU A 285 13.08 -20.19 -15.59
N ALA A 286 14.15 -20.93 -15.93
CA ALA A 286 14.05 -22.37 -16.15
C ALA A 286 13.89 -23.16 -14.84
N LEU A 287 12.99 -22.69 -13.97
CA LEU A 287 12.68 -23.23 -12.64
C LEU A 287 11.19 -23.48 -12.49
N LYS A 288 10.87 -24.45 -11.63
CA LYS A 288 9.52 -24.74 -11.15
C LYS A 288 9.52 -24.86 -9.63
N THR A 289 8.37 -24.59 -9.03
CA THR A 289 8.18 -24.70 -7.59
C THR A 289 6.80 -25.22 -7.24
N SER A 290 6.71 -25.83 -6.08
CA SER A 290 5.46 -26.15 -5.38
C SER A 290 5.58 -25.71 -3.94
N ILE A 291 4.49 -25.16 -3.39
CA ILE A 291 4.43 -24.80 -1.96
C ILE A 291 2.99 -24.93 -1.48
N LYS A 292 2.82 -25.49 -0.30
CA LYS A 292 1.57 -25.48 0.45
C LYS A 292 1.77 -24.68 1.73
N VAL A 293 0.87 -23.74 1.98
CA VAL A 293 0.84 -22.92 3.18
C VAL A 293 -0.48 -23.19 3.88
N GLU A 294 -0.43 -23.62 5.13
CA GLU A 294 -1.62 -23.79 5.96
C GLU A 294 -1.93 -22.46 6.66
N ASN A 295 -3.21 -22.10 6.70
CA ASN A 295 -3.67 -20.83 7.22
C ASN A 295 -4.60 -21.05 8.42
N LYS A 296 -4.32 -20.35 9.52
CA LYS A 296 -5.34 -20.08 10.53
C LYS A 296 -6.07 -18.80 10.11
N VAL A 297 -7.37 -18.92 9.88
CA VAL A 297 -8.21 -17.79 9.44
C VAL A 297 -9.13 -17.38 10.57
N SER A 298 -9.15 -16.08 10.91
CA SER A 298 -10.05 -15.47 11.86
C SER A 298 -10.95 -14.43 11.14
N ARG A 299 -12.14 -14.19 11.68
CA ARG A 299 -13.04 -13.12 11.23
C ARG A 299 -13.40 -12.29 12.44
N VAL A 300 -13.02 -11.04 12.42
CA VAL A 300 -13.19 -10.15 13.55
C VAL A 300 -13.74 -8.80 13.09
N ARG A 301 -14.27 -8.06 14.05
CA ARG A 301 -14.84 -6.74 13.81
C ARG A 301 -14.11 -5.70 14.63
N THR A 302 -13.62 -4.66 13.98
CA THR A 302 -13.04 -3.46 14.58
C THR A 302 -13.78 -2.22 14.09
N ALA A 303 -13.26 -1.03 14.31
CA ALA A 303 -13.83 0.20 13.79
C ALA A 303 -12.78 1.27 13.54
N ASN A 304 -13.04 2.14 12.59
CA ASN A 304 -12.39 3.44 12.49
C ASN A 304 -13.05 4.43 13.46
N VAL A 305 -12.26 5.32 14.05
CA VAL A 305 -12.79 6.46 14.80
C VAL A 305 -12.89 7.66 13.85
N ALA A 306 -14.07 8.23 13.74
CA ALA A 306 -14.36 9.33 12.83
C ALA A 306 -14.92 10.54 13.58
N GLY A 307 -14.31 11.70 13.38
CA GLY A 307 -14.78 12.99 13.88
C GLY A 307 -15.08 13.94 12.72
N LEU A 308 -16.14 14.73 12.85
CA LEU A 308 -16.52 15.78 11.91
C LEU A 308 -16.17 17.14 12.50
N LEU A 309 -15.36 17.92 11.83
CA LEU A 309 -15.13 19.33 12.09
C LEU A 309 -15.95 20.13 11.07
N PRO A 310 -17.07 20.76 11.48
CA PRO A 310 -17.86 21.56 10.57
C PRO A 310 -17.03 22.74 10.02
N GLY A 311 -17.18 23.04 8.74
CA GLY A 311 -16.66 24.27 8.15
C GLY A 311 -17.42 25.51 8.62
N SER A 312 -16.92 26.65 8.23
CA SER A 312 -17.55 27.96 8.51
C SER A 312 -18.39 28.48 7.34
N ASP A 313 -18.38 27.82 6.18
CA ASP A 313 -19.01 28.26 4.93
C ASP A 313 -20.33 27.50 4.69
#